data_c273625f5d3fca59bdee25ec65a40274
#
_entry.id   c273625f5d3fca59bdee25ec65a40274
#
_cell.length_a   1.000
_cell.length_b   1.000
_cell.length_c   1.000
_cell.angle_alpha   90.00
_cell.angle_beta   90.00
_cell.angle_gamma   90.00
#
_symmetry.space_group_name_H-M   'P 1'
#
loop_
_entity.id
_entity.type
_entity.pdbx_description
1 polymer ?
#
loop_
_entity_poly.entity_id
_entity_poly.type
_entity_poly.pdbx_seq_one_letter_code
_entity_poly.pdbx_strand_id
1 'polypeptide(L)'
;MKTIRQTVAIAVTVIVAHWFLTAQGRDDLAGYNEPPSRLRGVIEKFSQDYGALNRFYSAQTSATRASRMRQLYSENLALLGKLNFETLNHDEQIDHILFSNYLRHEIKELDRGNMQLDEMGAIIPFAKAISELEEQRRRLESINPEKTAALLD
;
A
#
# COMPACT_ATOMS: atom_id res chain seq x y z
N MET A 1 -59.99 15.62 25.47
CA MET A 1 -59.13 15.56 24.27
C MET A 1 -57.95 16.57 24.29
N LYS A 2 -57.90 17.60 25.12
CA LYS A 2 -56.75 18.55 25.21
C LYS A 2 -55.55 17.98 25.97
N THR A 3 -55.73 17.14 26.97
CA THR A 3 -54.66 16.56 27.80
C THR A 3 -53.78 15.55 27.09
N ILE A 4 -54.33 14.75 26.17
CA ILE A 4 -53.56 13.74 25.38
C ILE A 4 -52.63 14.41 24.37
N ARG A 5 -53.03 15.53 23.79
CA ARG A 5 -52.20 16.32 22.85
C ARG A 5 -50.98 16.97 23.53
N GLN A 6 -51.12 17.38 24.78
CA GLN A 6 -49.99 17.97 25.53
C GLN A 6 -48.97 16.92 25.96
N THR A 7 -49.41 15.71 26.39
CA THR A 7 -48.49 14.64 26.76
C THR A 7 -47.70 14.09 25.58
N VAL A 8 -48.29 13.99 24.39
CA VAL A 8 -47.58 13.56 23.16
C VAL A 8 -46.56 14.61 22.73
N ALA A 9 -46.88 15.91 22.82
CA ALA A 9 -45.95 16.98 22.46
C ALA A 9 -44.69 16.99 23.36
N ILE A 10 -44.86 16.79 24.68
CA ILE A 10 -43.75 16.73 25.63
C ILE A 10 -42.85 15.48 25.38
N ALA A 11 -43.44 14.32 25.08
CA ALA A 11 -42.71 13.11 24.81
C ALA A 11 -41.85 13.22 23.52
N VAL A 12 -42.37 13.85 22.46
CA VAL A 12 -41.62 14.07 21.21
C VAL A 12 -40.47 15.06 21.42
N THR A 13 -40.64 16.09 22.21
CA THR A 13 -39.62 17.10 22.50
C THR A 13 -38.44 16.46 23.30
N VAL A 14 -38.72 15.56 24.24
CA VAL A 14 -37.69 14.88 25.03
C VAL A 14 -36.89 13.88 24.16
N ILE A 15 -37.55 13.17 23.23
CA ILE A 15 -36.87 12.25 22.32
C ILE A 15 -35.93 13.01 21.37
N VAL A 16 -36.36 14.12 20.81
CA VAL A 16 -35.53 14.94 19.92
C VAL A 16 -34.34 15.56 20.68
N ALA A 17 -34.53 15.98 21.93
CA ALA A 17 -33.42 16.51 22.75
C ALA A 17 -32.37 15.42 23.07
N HIS A 18 -32.78 14.15 23.28
CA HIS A 18 -31.84 13.02 23.49
C HIS A 18 -30.99 12.72 22.24
N TRP A 19 -31.55 12.86 21.05
CA TRP A 19 -30.80 12.66 19.79
C TRP A 19 -29.76 13.76 19.55
N PHE A 20 -30.02 14.98 19.99
CA PHE A 20 -29.05 16.08 19.88
C PHE A 20 -27.91 15.96 20.89
N LEU A 21 -28.14 15.41 22.09
CA LEU A 21 -27.07 15.21 23.08
C LEU A 21 -26.10 14.08 22.72
N THR A 22 -26.54 13.09 21.96
CA THR A 22 -25.68 11.98 21.52
C THR A 22 -24.83 12.34 20.27
N ALA A 23 -25.15 13.43 19.57
CA ALA A 23 -24.39 13.91 18.43
C ALA A 23 -23.17 14.78 18.81
N GLN A 24 -23.05 15.24 20.06
CA GLN A 24 -21.94 16.09 20.52
C GLN A 24 -20.67 15.29 20.90
N GLY A 25 -20.69 13.97 20.89
CA GLY A 25 -19.53 13.13 21.21
C GLY A 25 -18.55 12.90 20.06
N ARG A 26 -18.64 13.65 18.95
CA ARG A 26 -17.80 13.46 17.77
C ARG A 26 -16.78 14.56 17.49
N ASP A 27 -16.82 15.62 18.27
CA ASP A 27 -15.91 16.77 18.08
C ASP A 27 -14.56 16.62 18.81
N ASP A 28 -14.33 15.53 19.56
CA ASP A 28 -13.06 15.29 20.24
C ASP A 28 -11.89 15.01 19.27
N LEU A 29 -12.15 14.83 17.97
CA LEU A 29 -11.11 14.72 16.94
C LEU A 29 -10.67 16.09 16.37
N ALA A 30 -11.41 17.17 16.65
CA ALA A 30 -11.08 18.51 16.17
C ALA A 30 -9.93 19.18 16.95
N GLY A 31 -9.49 18.58 18.08
CA GLY A 31 -8.41 19.08 18.93
C GLY A 31 -7.05 18.43 18.72
N TYR A 32 -6.94 17.45 17.81
CA TYR A 32 -5.67 16.78 17.54
C TYR A 32 -4.82 17.63 16.60
N ASN A 33 -4.26 18.72 17.14
CA ASN A 33 -3.30 19.61 16.46
C ASN A 33 -1.86 19.15 16.65
N GLU A 34 -1.60 17.83 16.63
CA GLU A 34 -0.21 17.40 16.56
C GLU A 34 0.37 17.69 15.17
N PRO A 35 1.61 18.17 15.10
CA PRO A 35 2.26 18.36 13.82
C PRO A 35 2.28 17.03 13.06
N PRO A 36 2.07 17.04 11.73
CA PRO A 36 2.05 15.80 10.95
C PRO A 36 3.36 15.04 11.15
N SER A 37 3.27 13.71 11.31
CA SER A 37 4.41 12.82 11.46
C SER A 37 5.49 13.13 10.41
N ARG A 38 6.75 13.21 10.84
CA ARG A 38 7.90 13.37 9.93
C ARG A 38 8.02 12.23 8.91
N LEU A 39 7.46 11.06 9.24
CA LEU A 39 7.42 9.89 8.36
C LEU A 39 6.34 10.02 7.28
N ARG A 40 5.35 10.88 7.46
CA ARG A 40 4.25 11.06 6.51
C ARG A 40 4.75 11.32 5.08
N GLY A 41 5.68 12.26 4.91
CA GLY A 41 6.24 12.58 3.60
C GLY A 41 7.00 11.41 2.97
N VAL A 42 7.68 10.58 3.79
CA VAL A 42 8.37 9.36 3.34
C VAL A 42 7.36 8.31 2.88
N ILE A 43 6.29 8.10 3.65
CA ILE A 43 5.22 7.13 3.32
C ILE A 43 4.45 7.56 2.08
N GLU A 44 4.10 8.86 1.96
CA GLU A 44 3.42 9.40 0.78
C GLU A 44 4.28 9.25 -0.48
N LYS A 45 5.58 9.59 -0.40
CA LYS A 45 6.51 9.39 -1.50
C LYS A 45 6.63 7.92 -1.90
N PHE A 46 6.80 7.04 -0.93
CA PHE A 46 6.80 5.59 -1.17
C PHE A 46 5.54 5.13 -1.90
N SER A 47 4.36 5.58 -1.47
CA SER A 47 3.08 5.22 -2.09
C SER A 47 3.01 5.66 -3.57
N GLN A 48 3.52 6.85 -3.88
CA GLN A 48 3.59 7.36 -5.25
C GLN A 48 4.56 6.54 -6.11
N ASP A 49 5.77 6.28 -5.60
CA ASP A 49 6.81 5.50 -6.29
C ASP A 49 6.34 4.05 -6.52
N TYR A 50 5.72 3.43 -5.51
CA TYR A 50 5.10 2.11 -5.60
C TYR A 50 4.02 2.05 -6.68
N GLY A 51 3.11 3.03 -6.70
CA GLY A 51 2.07 3.13 -7.71
C GLY A 51 2.64 3.33 -9.13
N ALA A 52 3.71 4.12 -9.27
CA ALA A 52 4.38 4.32 -10.55
C ALA A 52 5.05 3.03 -11.06
N LEU A 53 5.79 2.32 -10.19
CA LEU A 53 6.42 1.04 -10.53
C LEU A 53 5.40 -0.02 -10.91
N ASN A 54 4.28 -0.14 -10.17
CA ASN A 54 3.20 -1.08 -10.47
C ASN A 54 2.56 -0.84 -11.84
N ARG A 55 2.39 0.42 -12.21
CA ARG A 55 1.85 0.76 -13.55
C ARG A 55 2.86 0.47 -14.66
N PHE A 56 4.14 0.77 -14.42
CA PHE A 56 5.17 0.57 -15.43
C PHE A 56 5.54 -0.90 -15.62
N TYR A 57 5.76 -1.64 -14.52
CA TYR A 57 6.08 -3.06 -14.54
C TYR A 57 4.84 -3.90 -14.24
N SER A 58 3.96 -4.06 -15.21
CA SER A 58 2.68 -4.76 -15.02
C SER A 58 2.78 -6.29 -15.06
N ALA A 59 3.85 -6.84 -15.65
CA ALA A 59 4.07 -8.29 -15.68
C ALA A 59 4.49 -8.77 -14.27
N GLN A 60 3.56 -9.42 -13.55
CA GLN A 60 3.75 -9.83 -12.15
C GLN A 60 4.89 -10.85 -11.99
N THR A 61 5.12 -11.68 -13.00
CA THR A 61 6.13 -12.74 -13.03
C THR A 61 7.51 -12.27 -13.51
N SER A 62 7.66 -10.97 -13.80
CA SER A 62 8.89 -10.42 -14.32
C SER A 62 9.97 -10.29 -13.25
N ALA A 63 11.16 -10.81 -13.54
CA ALA A 63 12.34 -10.67 -12.69
C ALA A 63 12.75 -9.19 -12.52
N THR A 64 12.61 -8.37 -13.58
CA THR A 64 12.91 -6.95 -13.53
C THR A 64 11.95 -6.23 -12.57
N ARG A 65 10.65 -6.55 -12.62
CA ARG A 65 9.66 -6.03 -11.66
C ARG A 65 10.05 -6.38 -10.23
N ALA A 66 10.32 -7.67 -9.96
CA ALA A 66 10.71 -8.13 -8.63
C ALA A 66 11.96 -7.41 -8.11
N SER A 67 12.97 -7.22 -8.96
CA SER A 67 14.20 -6.48 -8.62
C SER A 67 13.91 -5.02 -8.28
N ARG A 68 13.10 -4.31 -9.09
CA ARG A 68 12.76 -2.91 -8.87
C ARG A 68 11.92 -2.68 -7.62
N MET A 69 10.96 -3.59 -7.36
CA MET A 69 10.16 -3.55 -6.12
C MET A 69 11.04 -3.80 -4.89
N ARG A 70 11.93 -4.80 -4.96
CA ARG A 70 12.89 -5.06 -3.88
C ARG A 70 13.77 -3.86 -3.60
N GLN A 71 14.27 -3.21 -4.64
CA GLN A 71 15.06 -1.99 -4.51
C GLN A 71 14.28 -0.90 -3.77
N LEU A 72 13.04 -0.61 -4.18
CA LEU A 72 12.17 0.38 -3.53
C LEU A 72 11.98 0.07 -2.04
N TYR A 73 11.67 -1.19 -1.69
CA TYR A 73 11.44 -1.58 -0.29
C TYR A 73 12.73 -1.47 0.53
N SER A 74 13.87 -1.92 -0.02
CA SER A 74 15.16 -1.89 0.69
C SER A 74 15.68 -0.47 0.91
N GLU A 75 15.52 0.42 -0.07
CA GLU A 75 15.89 1.83 0.05
C GLU A 75 15.08 2.52 1.15
N ASN A 76 13.77 2.27 1.21
CA ASN A 76 12.92 2.84 2.26
C ASN A 76 13.24 2.24 3.64
N LEU A 77 13.55 0.95 3.77
CA LEU A 77 14.05 0.37 5.01
C LEU A 77 15.37 1.01 5.46
N ALA A 78 16.28 1.25 4.52
CA ALA A 78 17.55 1.93 4.81
C ALA A 78 17.35 3.39 5.26
N LEU A 79 16.35 4.09 4.71
CA LEU A 79 15.96 5.44 5.17
C LEU A 79 15.43 5.41 6.60
N LEU A 80 14.52 4.47 6.92
CA LEU A 80 14.00 4.30 8.27
C LEU A 80 15.10 3.97 9.28
N GLY A 81 16.07 3.12 8.88
CA GLY A 81 17.21 2.76 9.74
C GLY A 81 18.16 3.91 10.09
N LYS A 82 18.08 5.05 9.38
CA LYS A 82 18.85 6.26 9.71
C LYS A 82 18.16 7.14 10.77
N LEU A 83 16.90 6.89 11.05
CA LEU A 83 16.15 7.64 12.04
C LEU A 83 16.48 7.11 13.45
N ASN A 84 16.74 8.01 14.38
CA ASN A 84 16.86 7.61 15.77
C ASN A 84 15.45 7.44 16.35
N PHE A 85 15.05 6.20 16.58
CA PHE A 85 13.72 5.81 17.06
C PHE A 85 13.33 6.50 18.37
N GLU A 86 14.30 6.67 19.29
CA GLU A 86 14.07 7.29 20.61
C GLU A 86 13.76 8.79 20.53
N THR A 87 14.09 9.43 19.39
CA THR A 87 13.80 10.85 19.16
C THR A 87 12.47 11.10 18.44
N LEU A 88 11.78 10.02 18.07
CA LEU A 88 10.47 10.08 17.44
C LEU A 88 9.38 10.27 18.49
N ASN A 89 8.35 11.04 18.18
CA ASN A 89 7.16 11.08 19.02
C ASN A 89 6.37 9.76 18.91
N HIS A 90 5.34 9.59 19.73
CA HIS A 90 4.59 8.34 19.83
C HIS A 90 3.99 7.90 18.48
N ASP A 91 3.36 8.81 17.75
CA ASP A 91 2.75 8.52 16.45
C ASP A 91 3.81 8.18 15.39
N GLU A 92 4.93 8.90 15.40
CA GLU A 92 6.06 8.61 14.53
C GLU A 92 6.69 7.25 14.82
N GLN A 93 6.73 6.83 16.08
CA GLN A 93 7.19 5.49 16.46
C GLN A 93 6.26 4.41 15.95
N ILE A 94 4.94 4.63 16.03
CA ILE A 94 3.93 3.73 15.46
C ILE A 94 4.11 3.62 13.96
N ASP A 95 4.18 4.76 13.25
CA ASP A 95 4.39 4.80 11.79
C ASP A 95 5.69 4.08 11.40
N HIS A 96 6.78 4.30 12.13
CA HIS A 96 8.06 3.66 11.89
C HIS A 96 7.98 2.13 12.02
N ILE A 97 7.30 1.63 13.07
CA ILE A 97 7.13 0.19 13.30
C ILE A 97 6.25 -0.41 12.18
N LEU A 98 5.10 0.20 11.91
CA LEU A 98 4.16 -0.31 10.92
C LEU A 98 4.78 -0.32 9.52
N PHE A 99 5.42 0.77 9.12
CA PHE A 99 6.02 0.88 7.80
C PHE A 99 7.23 -0.04 7.65
N SER A 100 8.09 -0.15 8.66
CA SER A 100 9.20 -1.12 8.64
C SER A 100 8.73 -2.56 8.52
N ASN A 101 7.67 -2.92 9.25
CA ASN A 101 7.10 -4.27 9.19
C ASN A 101 6.47 -4.55 7.82
N TYR A 102 5.74 -3.59 7.27
CA TYR A 102 5.19 -3.67 5.92
C TYR A 102 6.30 -3.92 4.88
N LEU A 103 7.35 -3.11 4.87
CA LEU A 103 8.45 -3.25 3.90
C LEU A 103 9.17 -4.60 4.02
N ARG A 104 9.41 -5.08 5.25
CA ARG A 104 10.00 -6.41 5.47
C ARG A 104 9.08 -7.53 5.01
N HIS A 105 7.77 -7.38 5.22
CA HIS A 105 6.79 -8.34 4.74
C HIS A 105 6.80 -8.42 3.22
N GLU A 106 6.75 -7.29 2.54
CA GLU A 106 6.77 -7.22 1.07
C GLU A 106 8.04 -7.85 0.45
N ILE A 107 9.19 -7.65 1.07
CA ILE A 107 10.43 -8.32 0.63
C ILE A 107 10.30 -9.83 0.74
N LYS A 108 9.74 -10.35 1.84
CA LYS A 108 9.52 -11.79 2.03
C LYS A 108 8.51 -12.35 1.02
N GLU A 109 7.48 -11.59 0.69
CA GLU A 109 6.50 -11.99 -0.34
C GLU A 109 7.14 -12.07 -1.73
N LEU A 110 8.03 -11.12 -2.07
CA LEU A 110 8.82 -11.20 -3.30
C LEU A 110 9.70 -12.45 -3.33
N ASP A 111 10.37 -12.79 -2.22
CA ASP A 111 11.20 -13.99 -2.12
C ASP A 111 10.38 -15.27 -2.32
N ARG A 112 9.21 -15.33 -1.66
CA ARG A 112 8.30 -16.47 -1.80
C ARG A 112 7.77 -16.59 -3.23
N GLY A 113 7.37 -15.48 -3.85
CA GLY A 113 6.90 -15.45 -5.22
C GLY A 113 7.97 -15.92 -6.22
N ASN A 114 9.23 -15.48 -6.02
CA ASN A 114 10.34 -15.93 -6.86
C ASN A 114 10.61 -17.45 -6.72
N MET A 115 10.60 -17.97 -5.48
CA MET A 115 10.75 -19.42 -5.26
C MET A 115 9.63 -20.21 -5.95
N GLN A 116 8.38 -19.76 -5.86
CA GLN A 116 7.26 -20.42 -6.55
C GLN A 116 7.42 -20.37 -8.08
N LEU A 117 7.88 -19.25 -8.64
CA LEU A 117 8.15 -19.14 -10.08
C LEU A 117 9.29 -20.06 -10.53
N ASP A 118 10.33 -20.21 -9.73
CA ASP A 118 11.44 -21.12 -10.01
C ASP A 118 10.97 -22.60 -9.99
N GLU A 119 10.15 -22.98 -9.01
CA GLU A 119 9.53 -24.31 -8.94
C GLU A 119 8.62 -24.58 -10.16
N MET A 120 7.84 -23.58 -10.57
CA MET A 120 6.96 -23.68 -11.74
C MET A 120 7.73 -23.71 -13.06
N GLY A 121 8.94 -23.18 -13.08
CA GLY A 121 9.78 -23.10 -14.29
C GLY A 121 10.03 -24.46 -14.97
N ALA A 122 10.06 -25.55 -14.18
CA ALA A 122 10.17 -26.91 -14.71
C ALA A 122 8.89 -27.37 -15.48
N ILE A 123 7.73 -26.81 -15.14
CA ILE A 123 6.42 -27.16 -15.72
C ILE A 123 6.09 -26.26 -16.91
N ILE A 124 6.46 -24.99 -16.83
CA ILE A 124 6.17 -23.97 -17.85
C ILE A 124 7.45 -23.22 -18.25
N PRO A 125 8.41 -23.87 -18.92
CA PRO A 125 9.73 -23.30 -19.22
C PRO A 125 9.66 -22.03 -20.09
N PHE A 126 8.62 -21.88 -20.89
CA PHE A 126 8.41 -20.71 -21.76
C PHE A 126 7.91 -19.45 -21.02
N ALA A 127 7.44 -19.57 -19.77
CA ALA A 127 6.85 -18.43 -19.05
C ALA A 127 7.82 -17.25 -18.88
N LYS A 128 9.11 -17.54 -18.66
CA LYS A 128 10.16 -16.53 -18.56
C LYS A 128 10.33 -15.78 -19.86
N ALA A 129 10.42 -16.48 -20.99
CA ALA A 129 10.56 -15.89 -22.31
C ALA A 129 9.38 -14.95 -22.65
N ILE A 130 8.16 -15.37 -22.35
CA ILE A 130 6.96 -14.55 -22.54
C ILE A 130 7.00 -13.27 -21.68
N SER A 131 7.39 -13.39 -20.41
CA SER A 131 7.53 -12.23 -19.52
C SER A 131 8.58 -11.23 -20.00
N GLU A 132 9.71 -11.70 -20.49
CA GLU A 132 10.79 -10.89 -21.06
C GLU A 132 10.35 -10.17 -22.35
N LEU A 133 9.64 -10.84 -23.24
CA LEU A 133 9.07 -10.24 -24.46
C LEU A 133 8.05 -9.16 -24.14
N GLU A 134 7.19 -9.37 -23.14
CA GLU A 134 6.23 -8.34 -22.71
C GLU A 134 6.94 -7.10 -22.15
N GLU A 135 8.03 -7.27 -21.41
CA GLU A 135 8.83 -6.14 -20.93
C GLU A 135 9.52 -5.39 -22.06
N GLN A 136 10.10 -6.10 -23.04
CA GLN A 136 10.70 -5.47 -24.21
C GLN A 136 9.67 -4.66 -24.99
N ARG A 137 8.47 -5.21 -25.19
CA ARG A 137 7.36 -4.52 -25.84
C ARG A 137 7.00 -3.22 -25.12
N ARG A 138 6.94 -3.25 -23.78
CA ARG A 138 6.63 -2.07 -22.96
C ARG A 138 7.70 -1.00 -23.00
N ARG A 139 8.96 -1.40 -23.10
CA ARG A 139 10.09 -0.48 -23.23
C ARG A 139 10.29 0.04 -24.66
N LEU A 140 9.42 -0.38 -25.59
CA LEU A 140 9.51 -0.07 -27.03
C LEU A 140 10.85 -0.49 -27.63
N GLU A 141 11.47 -1.55 -27.10
CA GLU A 141 12.67 -2.15 -27.65
C GLU A 141 12.33 -2.92 -28.94
N SER A 142 13.23 -2.87 -29.91
CA SER A 142 13.03 -3.64 -31.15
C SER A 142 13.14 -5.13 -30.86
N ILE A 143 12.09 -5.86 -31.19
CA ILE A 143 12.06 -7.32 -31.05
C ILE A 143 12.73 -7.92 -32.28
N ASN A 144 13.73 -8.77 -32.07
CA ASN A 144 14.34 -9.55 -33.15
C ASN A 144 13.49 -10.81 -33.44
N PRO A 145 12.83 -10.92 -34.60
CA PRO A 145 11.90 -12.01 -34.89
C PRO A 145 12.57 -13.41 -34.83
N GLU A 146 13.81 -13.52 -35.34
CA GLU A 146 14.54 -14.79 -35.37
C GLU A 146 14.89 -15.29 -33.97
N LYS A 147 15.39 -14.38 -33.11
CA LYS A 147 15.66 -14.72 -31.69
C LYS A 147 14.39 -15.05 -30.92
N THR A 148 13.30 -14.36 -31.24
CA THR A 148 12.02 -14.61 -30.58
C THR A 148 11.44 -15.96 -30.99
N ALA A 149 11.51 -16.31 -32.27
CA ALA A 149 11.10 -17.63 -32.73
C ALA A 149 11.89 -18.75 -32.05
N ALA A 150 13.23 -18.60 -31.98
CA ALA A 150 14.10 -19.58 -31.32
C ALA A 150 13.91 -19.72 -29.79
N LEU A 151 13.26 -18.72 -29.14
CA LEU A 151 12.93 -18.77 -27.72
C LEU A 151 11.60 -19.48 -27.44
N LEU A 152 10.74 -19.62 -28.48
CA LEU A 152 9.40 -20.18 -28.36
C LEU A 152 9.31 -21.60 -28.93
N ASP A 153 10.33 -22.06 -29.66
CA ASP A 153 10.52 -23.44 -30.15
C ASP A 153 11.12 -24.33 -29.05
#